data_05f3b766b8d120b91a9dbbddc8213e68
#
_entry.id   05f3b766b8d120b91a9dbbddc8213e68
#
_cell.length_a   1.000
_cell.length_b   1.000
_cell.length_c   1.000
_cell.angle_alpha   90.00
_cell.angle_beta   90.00
_cell.angle_gamma   90.00
#
_symmetry.space_group_name_H-M   'P 1'
#
loop_
_entity.id
_entity.type
_entity.pdbx_description
1 polymer ?
#
loop_
_entity_poly.entity_id
_entity_poly.type
_entity_poly.pdbx_seq_one_letter_code
_entity_poly.pdbx_strand_id
1 'polypeptide(L)'
;MISGKNIHKKYGSVEVLKGVDVEIAKGEIVSVVGSSGAGKSTLLHILGTLDKADQGNVVMNNTVLQDLNEKKLAAFRNKHIGFVFQFHHLLPEFTALENVCIPGWLAGRKKTEVKERAKELLTMLGLSARLENKPNELSGGEQQRVAVA
;
A
#
# COMPACT_ATOMS: atom_id res chain seq x y z
N MET A 1 6.78 13.84 1.43
CA MET A 1 6.47 14.27 2.81
C MET A 1 5.06 13.83 3.14
N ILE A 2 4.86 13.25 4.33
CA ILE A 2 3.56 12.84 4.87
C ILE A 2 3.43 13.50 6.24
N SER A 3 2.27 14.11 6.50
CA SER A 3 1.95 14.69 7.81
C SER A 3 0.55 14.26 8.22
N GLY A 4 0.42 13.69 9.40
CA GLY A 4 -0.85 13.40 10.05
C GLY A 4 -0.98 14.24 11.29
N LYS A 5 -2.11 14.94 11.48
CA LYS A 5 -2.34 15.78 12.65
C LYS A 5 -3.63 15.45 13.34
N ASN A 6 -3.56 15.29 14.67
CA ASN A 6 -4.67 15.01 15.56
C ASN A 6 -5.54 13.82 15.08
N ILE A 7 -4.89 12.73 14.67
CA ILE A 7 -5.57 11.56 14.10
C ILE A 7 -6.27 10.79 15.20
N HIS A 8 -7.58 10.68 15.12
CA HIS A 8 -8.41 9.83 15.97
C HIS A 8 -9.05 8.70 15.17
N LYS A 9 -9.16 7.52 15.79
CA LYS A 9 -9.88 6.38 15.21
C LYS A 9 -10.51 5.54 16.30
N LYS A 10 -11.79 5.20 16.10
CA LYS A 10 -12.56 4.29 16.95
C LYS A 10 -13.09 3.12 16.13
N TYR A 11 -13.18 1.95 16.75
CA TYR A 11 -13.91 0.80 16.24
C TYR A 11 -14.90 0.38 17.31
N GLY A 12 -16.18 0.65 17.08
CA GLY A 12 -17.22 0.50 18.09
C GLY A 12 -16.94 1.39 19.31
N SER A 13 -16.83 0.80 20.49
CA SER A 13 -16.51 1.52 21.74
C SER A 13 -15.01 1.69 22.01
N VAL A 14 -14.15 1.07 21.19
CA VAL A 14 -12.69 1.09 21.40
C VAL A 14 -12.05 2.24 20.65
N GLU A 15 -11.46 3.19 21.35
CA GLU A 15 -10.66 4.27 20.77
C GLU A 15 -9.21 3.77 20.59
N VAL A 16 -8.82 3.57 19.34
CA VAL A 16 -7.53 2.99 18.95
C VAL A 16 -6.47 4.06 18.75
N LEU A 17 -6.84 5.18 18.13
CA LEU A 17 -5.97 6.35 17.98
C LEU A 17 -6.60 7.54 18.69
N LYS A 18 -5.79 8.24 19.50
CA LYS A 18 -6.24 9.29 20.45
C LYS A 18 -5.50 10.60 20.23
N GLY A 19 -5.63 11.17 19.01
CA GLY A 19 -4.97 12.42 18.67
C GLY A 19 -3.48 12.22 18.32
N VAL A 20 -3.18 11.30 17.40
CA VAL A 20 -1.81 11.00 16.99
C VAL A 20 -1.33 12.05 15.98
N ASP A 21 -0.15 12.62 16.27
CA ASP A 21 0.58 13.46 15.35
C ASP A 21 1.80 12.70 14.80
N VAL A 22 2.04 12.82 13.49
CA VAL A 22 3.17 12.21 12.81
C VAL A 22 3.61 13.08 11.65
N GLU A 23 4.91 13.21 11.46
CA GLU A 23 5.49 13.89 10.31
C GLU A 23 6.64 13.04 9.77
N ILE A 24 6.64 12.79 8.46
CA ILE A 24 7.62 11.99 7.75
C ILE A 24 8.16 12.81 6.59
N ALA A 25 9.44 13.12 6.64
CA ALA A 25 10.11 13.88 5.60
C ALA A 25 10.30 13.06 4.32
N LYS A 26 10.63 13.72 3.21
CA LYS A 26 10.96 13.03 1.97
C LYS A 26 12.26 12.25 2.11
N GLY A 27 12.24 10.96 1.78
CA GLY A 27 13.39 10.06 1.87
C GLY A 27 13.67 9.52 3.27
N GLU A 28 12.84 9.85 4.26
CA GLU A 28 12.95 9.35 5.62
C GLU A 28 12.40 7.92 5.73
N ILE A 29 13.07 7.10 6.54
CA ILE A 29 12.62 5.77 6.94
C ILE A 29 12.16 5.85 8.40
N VAL A 30 10.90 5.53 8.64
CA VAL A 30 10.28 5.61 9.96
C VAL A 30 9.80 4.23 10.40
N SER A 31 10.09 3.86 11.64
CA SER A 31 9.54 2.67 12.31
C SER A 31 8.46 3.06 13.31
N VAL A 32 7.28 2.44 13.19
CA VAL A 32 6.20 2.56 14.18
C VAL A 32 6.27 1.37 15.13
N VAL A 33 6.66 1.61 16.38
CA VAL A 33 6.85 0.59 17.41
C VAL A 33 5.78 0.68 18.51
N GLY A 34 5.54 -0.40 19.23
CA GLY A 34 4.58 -0.45 20.32
C GLY A 34 4.02 -1.86 20.52
N SER A 35 3.26 -2.08 21.60
CA SER A 35 2.61 -3.36 21.94
C SER A 35 1.60 -3.80 20.88
N SER A 36 1.21 -5.08 20.92
CA SER A 36 0.10 -5.57 20.08
C SER A 36 -1.19 -4.81 20.44
N GLY A 37 -1.98 -4.47 19.44
CA GLY A 37 -3.22 -3.68 19.63
C GLY A 37 -3.02 -2.18 19.82
N ALA A 38 -1.80 -1.64 19.85
CA ALA A 38 -1.53 -0.21 20.04
C ALA A 38 -1.92 0.71 18.86
N GLY A 39 -2.58 0.18 17.83
CA GLY A 39 -3.04 0.99 16.70
C GLY A 39 -2.02 1.20 15.57
N LYS A 40 -0.86 0.54 15.60
CA LYS A 40 0.20 0.70 14.58
C LYS A 40 -0.29 0.48 13.15
N SER A 41 -0.97 -0.65 12.91
CA SER A 41 -1.53 -0.98 11.60
C SER A 41 -2.65 -0.01 11.21
N THR A 42 -3.48 0.39 12.18
CA THR A 42 -4.53 1.39 11.96
C THR A 42 -3.95 2.71 11.50
N LEU A 43 -2.88 3.19 12.15
CA LEU A 43 -2.19 4.41 11.73
C LEU A 43 -1.63 4.28 10.31
N LEU A 44 -0.96 3.17 9.99
CA LEU A 44 -0.42 2.91 8.64
C LEU A 44 -1.54 2.84 7.59
N HIS A 45 -2.68 2.21 7.91
CA HIS A 45 -3.83 2.14 7.00
C HIS A 45 -4.43 3.53 6.74
N ILE A 46 -4.50 4.39 7.75
CA ILE A 46 -5.00 5.77 7.60
C ILE A 46 -4.01 6.61 6.78
N LEU A 47 -2.71 6.57 7.10
CA LEU A 47 -1.68 7.27 6.32
C LEU A 47 -1.64 6.79 4.87
N GLY A 48 -1.86 5.50 4.66
CA GLY A 48 -1.92 4.87 3.34
C GLY A 48 -3.29 4.92 2.65
N THR A 49 -4.27 5.61 3.22
CA THR A 49 -5.61 5.79 2.64
C THR A 49 -6.44 4.51 2.49
N LEU A 50 -6.10 3.45 3.20
CA LEU A 50 -6.89 2.20 3.25
C LEU A 50 -8.05 2.30 4.26
N ASP A 51 -7.91 3.17 5.27
CA ASP A 51 -8.94 3.52 6.23
C ASP A 51 -9.03 5.03 6.37
N LYS A 52 -10.14 5.53 6.92
CA LYS A 52 -10.37 6.96 7.17
C LYS A 52 -10.23 7.25 8.66
N ALA A 53 -9.56 8.34 8.99
CA ALA A 53 -9.60 8.87 10.35
C ALA A 53 -11.01 9.38 10.68
N ASP A 54 -11.42 9.25 11.95
CA ASP A 54 -12.69 9.82 12.43
C ASP A 54 -12.53 11.32 12.68
N GLN A 55 -11.31 11.76 13.09
CA GLN A 55 -10.93 13.16 13.24
C GLN A 55 -9.45 13.33 12.86
N GLY A 56 -9.07 14.56 12.58
CA GLY A 56 -7.72 14.91 12.17
C GLY A 56 -7.53 14.87 10.66
N ASN A 57 -6.35 15.23 10.20
CA ASN A 57 -6.05 15.38 8.78
C ASN A 57 -4.75 14.67 8.41
N VAL A 58 -4.74 14.11 7.21
CA VAL A 58 -3.51 13.57 6.58
C VAL A 58 -3.20 14.40 5.34
N VAL A 59 -1.99 14.93 5.29
CA VAL A 59 -1.47 15.65 4.13
C VAL A 59 -0.32 14.85 3.53
N MET A 60 -0.39 14.56 2.24
CA MET A 60 0.67 13.89 1.51
C MET A 60 1.00 14.68 0.24
N ASN A 61 2.28 15.01 0.05
CA ASN A 61 2.75 15.78 -1.10
C ASN A 61 1.91 17.05 -1.34
N ASN A 62 1.66 17.83 -0.28
CA ASN A 62 0.85 19.05 -0.25
C ASN A 62 -0.64 18.85 -0.60
N THR A 63 -1.12 17.63 -0.60
CA THR A 63 -2.53 17.31 -0.85
C THR A 63 -3.18 16.86 0.46
N VAL A 64 -4.26 17.53 0.86
CA VAL A 64 -5.11 17.11 1.98
C VAL A 64 -5.96 15.94 1.50
N LEU A 65 -5.74 14.75 2.08
CA LEU A 65 -6.37 13.52 1.58
C LEU A 65 -7.88 13.47 1.86
N GLN A 66 -8.34 14.12 2.92
CA GLN A 66 -9.74 14.21 3.30
C GLN A 66 -10.59 15.03 2.30
N ASP A 67 -9.96 15.95 1.56
CA ASP A 67 -10.64 16.78 0.55
C ASP A 67 -10.89 16.03 -0.77
N LEU A 68 -10.29 14.84 -0.91
CA LEU A 68 -10.44 14.03 -2.10
C LEU A 68 -11.70 13.15 -2.00
N ASN A 69 -12.53 13.19 -3.06
CA ASN A 69 -13.57 12.17 -3.21
C ASN A 69 -12.95 10.78 -3.48
N GLU A 70 -13.74 9.72 -3.33
CA GLU A 70 -13.25 8.34 -3.41
C GLU A 70 -12.52 8.03 -4.73
N LYS A 71 -13.00 8.54 -5.85
CA LYS A 71 -12.37 8.33 -7.16
C LYS A 71 -10.99 9.00 -7.24
N LYS A 72 -10.89 10.24 -6.74
CA LYS A 72 -9.60 10.97 -6.71
C LYS A 72 -8.64 10.34 -5.70
N LEU A 73 -9.15 9.89 -4.54
CA LEU A 73 -8.35 9.22 -3.52
C LEU A 73 -7.79 7.89 -4.03
N ALA A 74 -8.61 7.10 -4.74
CA ALA A 74 -8.15 5.85 -5.37
C ALA A 74 -7.05 6.10 -6.42
N ALA A 75 -7.22 7.12 -7.26
CA ALA A 75 -6.21 7.53 -8.25
C ALA A 75 -4.93 8.05 -7.57
N PHE A 76 -5.06 8.81 -6.50
CA PHE A 76 -3.93 9.29 -5.70
C PHE A 76 -3.16 8.11 -5.07
N ARG A 77 -3.86 7.16 -4.45
CA ARG A 77 -3.28 5.94 -3.87
C ARG A 77 -2.50 5.16 -4.92
N ASN A 78 -3.12 4.87 -6.05
CA ASN A 78 -2.49 4.13 -7.15
C ASN A 78 -1.18 4.76 -7.63
N LYS A 79 -1.08 6.09 -7.61
CA LYS A 79 0.07 6.83 -8.13
C LYS A 79 1.18 7.05 -7.08
N HIS A 80 0.83 7.17 -5.81
CA HIS A 80 1.73 7.72 -4.79
C HIS A 80 2.02 6.78 -3.62
N ILE A 81 1.28 5.69 -3.47
CA ILE A 81 1.39 4.80 -2.30
C ILE A 81 1.58 3.36 -2.76
N GLY A 82 2.58 2.69 -2.19
CA GLY A 82 2.75 1.25 -2.27
C GLY A 82 2.55 0.63 -0.90
N PHE A 83 1.85 -0.50 -0.85
CA PHE A 83 1.67 -1.29 0.36
C PHE A 83 2.31 -2.66 0.23
N VAL A 84 3.09 -3.03 1.24
CA VAL A 84 3.55 -4.41 1.42
C VAL A 84 2.94 -4.93 2.71
N PHE A 85 2.10 -5.94 2.60
CA PHE A 85 1.39 -6.52 3.74
C PHE A 85 2.16 -7.73 4.32
N GLN A 86 1.87 -8.05 5.58
CA GLN A 86 2.40 -9.26 6.23
C GLN A 86 1.90 -10.54 5.52
N PHE A 87 0.64 -10.56 5.10
CA PHE A 87 0.09 -11.57 4.20
C PHE A 87 0.05 -10.95 2.81
N HIS A 88 0.63 -11.59 1.83
CA HIS A 88 1.00 -11.01 0.52
C HIS A 88 -0.17 -10.43 -0.27
N HIS A 89 -1.41 -10.88 0.01
CA HIS A 89 -2.66 -10.46 -0.65
C HIS A 89 -2.63 -10.53 -2.19
N LEU A 90 -1.84 -11.47 -2.71
CA LEU A 90 -1.86 -11.76 -4.14
C LEU A 90 -3.21 -12.37 -4.52
N LEU A 91 -3.70 -12.01 -5.70
CA LEU A 91 -4.93 -12.57 -6.25
C LEU A 91 -4.63 -13.96 -6.79
N PRO A 92 -5.24 -15.01 -6.25
CA PRO A 92 -4.88 -16.41 -6.55
C PRO A 92 -5.24 -16.84 -7.97
N GLU A 93 -6.16 -16.13 -8.64
CA GLU A 93 -6.57 -16.40 -10.01
C GLU A 93 -5.53 -15.94 -11.04
N PHE A 94 -4.67 -14.98 -10.67
CA PHE A 94 -3.68 -14.34 -11.53
C PHE A 94 -2.29 -14.93 -11.32
N THR A 95 -1.49 -14.93 -12.38
CA THR A 95 -0.05 -15.29 -12.31
C THR A 95 0.73 -14.21 -11.55
N ALA A 96 2.00 -14.51 -11.21
CA ALA A 96 2.90 -13.54 -10.61
C ALA A 96 3.02 -12.27 -11.48
N LEU A 97 3.20 -12.45 -12.80
CA LEU A 97 3.27 -11.35 -13.75
C LEU A 97 1.99 -10.51 -13.77
N GLU A 98 0.84 -11.16 -13.80
CA GLU A 98 -0.46 -10.47 -13.82
C GLU A 98 -0.72 -9.70 -12.53
N ASN A 99 -0.39 -10.27 -11.36
CA ASN A 99 -0.51 -9.58 -10.07
C ASN A 99 0.28 -8.25 -10.08
N VAL A 100 1.52 -8.26 -10.58
CA VAL A 100 2.35 -7.04 -10.68
C VAL A 100 1.78 -6.06 -11.72
N CYS A 101 1.10 -6.55 -12.75
CA CYS A 101 0.48 -5.68 -13.77
C CYS A 101 -0.76 -4.92 -13.28
N ILE A 102 -1.50 -5.43 -12.30
CA ILE A 102 -2.79 -4.89 -11.86
C ILE A 102 -2.75 -3.38 -11.57
N PRO A 103 -1.81 -2.85 -10.75
CA PRO A 103 -1.78 -1.42 -10.47
C PRO A 103 -1.60 -0.56 -11.73
N GLY A 104 -0.79 -1.02 -12.68
CA GLY A 104 -0.57 -0.34 -13.96
C GLY A 104 -1.81 -0.36 -14.86
N TRP A 105 -2.54 -1.46 -14.88
CA TRP A 105 -3.80 -1.56 -15.62
C TRP A 105 -4.89 -0.67 -15.02
N LEU A 106 -5.00 -0.63 -13.70
CA LEU A 106 -5.92 0.27 -12.99
C LEU A 106 -5.58 1.74 -13.21
N ALA A 107 -4.32 2.06 -13.42
CA ALA A 107 -3.87 3.42 -13.82
C ALA A 107 -4.18 3.76 -15.28
N GLY A 108 -4.76 2.85 -16.06
CA GLY A 108 -5.07 3.04 -17.48
C GLY A 108 -3.85 3.07 -18.40
N ARG A 109 -2.70 2.53 -17.96
CA ARG A 109 -1.49 2.46 -18.78
C ARG A 109 -1.65 1.42 -19.89
N LYS A 110 -0.87 1.53 -20.95
CA LYS A 110 -0.87 0.56 -22.06
C LYS A 110 -0.43 -0.83 -21.55
N LYS A 111 -1.21 -1.85 -21.89
CA LYS A 111 -0.98 -3.22 -21.41
C LYS A 111 0.42 -3.76 -21.73
N THR A 112 0.95 -3.45 -22.91
CA THR A 112 2.30 -3.84 -23.32
C THR A 112 3.39 -3.22 -22.45
N GLU A 113 3.32 -1.91 -22.21
CA GLU A 113 4.28 -1.19 -21.36
C GLU A 113 4.24 -1.71 -19.92
N VAL A 114 3.03 -1.94 -19.38
CA VAL A 114 2.86 -2.49 -18.03
C VAL A 114 3.46 -3.88 -17.93
N LYS A 115 3.21 -4.74 -18.92
CA LYS A 115 3.72 -6.12 -18.92
C LYS A 115 5.24 -6.16 -18.99
N GLU A 116 5.86 -5.36 -19.83
CA GLU A 116 7.32 -5.28 -19.90
C GLU A 116 7.93 -4.76 -18.58
N ARG A 117 7.35 -3.71 -18.00
CA ARG A 117 7.82 -3.20 -16.71
C ARG A 117 7.67 -4.21 -15.58
N ALA A 118 6.56 -4.95 -15.53
CA ALA A 118 6.34 -6.01 -14.54
C ALA A 118 7.37 -7.14 -14.68
N LYS A 119 7.72 -7.55 -15.92
CA LYS A 119 8.79 -8.54 -16.16
C LYS A 119 10.15 -8.05 -15.66
N GLU A 120 10.49 -6.79 -15.93
CA GLU A 120 11.74 -6.19 -15.43
C GLU A 120 11.80 -6.27 -13.90
N LEU A 121 10.75 -5.84 -13.21
CA LEU A 121 10.69 -5.83 -11.74
C LEU A 121 10.83 -7.25 -11.17
N LEU A 122 10.07 -8.21 -11.70
CA LEU A 122 10.16 -9.61 -11.28
C LEU A 122 11.54 -10.20 -11.56
N THR A 123 12.17 -9.86 -12.67
CA THR A 123 13.53 -10.29 -13.00
C THR A 123 14.56 -9.72 -12.01
N MET A 124 14.45 -8.44 -11.67
CA MET A 124 15.30 -7.79 -10.65
C MET A 124 15.19 -8.47 -9.28
N LEU A 125 14.01 -9.02 -8.97
CA LEU A 125 13.74 -9.77 -7.73
C LEU A 125 14.04 -11.27 -7.83
N GLY A 126 14.67 -11.74 -8.92
CA GLY A 126 15.06 -13.14 -9.10
C GLY A 126 13.89 -14.08 -9.40
N LEU A 127 12.81 -13.57 -10.02
CA LEU A 127 11.59 -14.32 -10.31
C LEU A 127 11.35 -14.52 -11.82
N SER A 128 12.39 -14.39 -12.66
CA SER A 128 12.26 -14.53 -14.12
C SER A 128 11.70 -15.90 -14.56
N ALA A 129 11.99 -16.97 -13.81
CA ALA A 129 11.48 -18.31 -14.07
C ALA A 129 10.08 -18.57 -13.46
N ARG A 130 9.48 -17.57 -12.80
CA ARG A 130 8.23 -17.69 -12.05
C ARG A 130 7.09 -16.82 -12.58
N LEU A 131 7.29 -16.15 -13.70
CA LEU A 131 6.35 -15.16 -14.25
C LEU A 131 4.91 -15.69 -14.41
N GLU A 132 4.78 -16.91 -14.91
CA GLU A 132 3.51 -17.56 -15.21
C GLU A 132 2.97 -18.42 -14.05
N ASN A 133 3.72 -18.54 -12.94
CA ASN A 133 3.27 -19.28 -11.77
C ASN A 133 2.16 -18.50 -11.02
N LYS A 134 1.18 -19.23 -10.49
CA LYS A 134 0.16 -18.70 -9.60
C LYS A 134 0.68 -18.65 -8.15
N PRO A 135 0.06 -17.83 -7.28
CA PRO A 135 0.50 -17.70 -5.89
C PRO A 135 0.66 -19.02 -5.13
N ASN A 136 -0.23 -19.98 -5.33
CA ASN A 136 -0.16 -21.30 -4.70
C ASN A 136 1.00 -22.19 -5.18
N GLU A 137 1.65 -21.82 -6.27
CA GLU A 137 2.83 -22.50 -6.83
C GLU A 137 4.14 -21.83 -6.41
N LEU A 138 4.06 -20.75 -5.62
CA LEU A 138 5.19 -19.96 -5.14
C LEU A 138 5.41 -20.20 -3.65
N SER A 139 6.68 -20.23 -3.24
CA SER A 139 7.03 -20.20 -1.82
C SER A 139 6.63 -18.86 -1.19
N GLY A 140 6.48 -18.82 0.14
CA GLY A 140 6.13 -17.58 0.84
C GLY A 140 7.09 -16.42 0.55
N GLY A 141 8.41 -16.71 0.44
CA GLY A 141 9.40 -15.70 0.07
C GLY A 141 9.28 -15.23 -1.38
N GLU A 142 8.87 -16.10 -2.31
CA GLU A 142 8.59 -15.72 -3.70
C GLU A 142 7.32 -14.85 -3.78
N GLN A 143 6.26 -15.25 -3.07
CA GLN A 143 5.02 -14.44 -2.97
C GLN A 143 5.30 -13.04 -2.41
N GLN A 144 6.15 -12.94 -1.37
CA GLN A 144 6.55 -11.65 -0.80
C GLN A 144 7.30 -10.78 -1.83
N ARG A 145 8.19 -11.38 -2.62
CA ARG A 145 8.88 -10.64 -3.68
C ARG A 145 7.94 -10.20 -4.80
N VAL A 146 6.93 -11.01 -5.16
CA VAL A 146 5.87 -10.59 -6.10
C VAL A 146 5.08 -9.40 -5.52
N ALA A 147 4.76 -9.42 -4.22
CA ALA A 147 4.04 -8.31 -3.58
C ALA A 147 4.85 -7.01 -3.48
N VAL A 148 6.18 -7.10 -3.52
CA VAL A 148 7.08 -5.92 -3.53
C VAL A 148 7.26 -5.36 -4.95
N ALA A 149 7.13 -6.19 -5.98
CA ALA A 149 7.30 -5.80 -7.38
C ALA A 149 6.20 -4.83 -7.86
#